data_c5e247771dc565296ace5440826b816d
#
_entry.id   c5e247771dc565296ace5440826b816d
#
_cell.length_a   1.000
_cell.length_b   1.000
_cell.length_c   1.000
_cell.angle_alpha   90.00
_cell.angle_beta   90.00
_cell.angle_gamma   90.00
#
_symmetry.space_group_name_H-M   'P 1'
#
loop_
_entity.id
_entity.type
_entity.pdbx_description
1 polymer ?
#
loop_
_entity_poly.entity_id
_entity_poly.type
_entity_poly.pdbx_seq_one_letter_code
_entity_poly.pdbx_strand_id
1 'polypeptide(L)'
;SLLPKLRGGAPIHRAIINGYKKTGITIMYMAPGMDDGDIISSAEIAIEDNDTASSLHDKLSILGSKLLIETLPSIIDGTNSRTPQDESLVTYAPIIKPEDEKIDFSKTKYEIYNKVRGLNSWPGAYAILNGKRIKIWECYMTDNYYTELVDGQITKIYKDGIGVKVGSGEVVITLLQMEGKNKMKALDFANGYGKDNLIGQILS
;
A
#
# COMPACT_ATOMS: atom_id res chain seq x y z
N SER A 1 -2.95 -9.59 10.44
CA SER A 1 -3.65 -8.38 10.96
C SER A 1 -3.90 -8.48 12.45
N LEU A 2 -4.27 -7.35 13.07
CA LEU A 2 -4.78 -7.31 14.45
C LEU A 2 -6.29 -7.54 14.39
N LEU A 3 -6.70 -8.81 14.48
CA LEU A 3 -8.11 -9.18 14.49
C LEU A 3 -8.85 -8.54 15.70
N PRO A 4 -10.11 -8.18 15.52
CA PRO A 4 -11.03 -8.51 14.40
C PRO A 4 -10.93 -7.59 13.18
N LYS A 5 -9.99 -6.64 13.14
CA LYS A 5 -9.84 -5.74 11.99
C LYS A 5 -9.10 -6.42 10.84
N LEU A 6 -9.50 -6.06 9.62
CA LEU A 6 -8.88 -6.50 8.36
C LEU A 6 -8.88 -8.02 8.19
N ARG A 7 -10.03 -8.69 8.47
CA ARG A 7 -10.25 -10.09 8.11
C ARG A 7 -10.17 -10.26 6.60
N GLY A 8 -9.51 -11.29 6.08
CA GLY A 8 -9.50 -11.64 4.66
C GLY A 8 -8.13 -11.71 4.01
N GLY A 9 -8.09 -11.64 2.66
CA GLY A 9 -6.95 -12.08 1.86
C GLY A 9 -5.80 -11.08 1.68
N ALA A 10 -5.98 -9.77 1.97
CA ALA A 10 -4.94 -8.77 1.74
C ALA A 10 -4.75 -7.77 2.90
N PRO A 11 -4.65 -8.24 4.17
CA PRO A 11 -4.59 -7.35 5.33
C PRO A 11 -3.37 -6.43 5.33
N ILE A 12 -2.20 -6.89 4.84
CA ILE A 12 -0.96 -6.11 4.79
C ILE A 12 -1.10 -4.94 3.82
N HIS A 13 -1.55 -5.22 2.58
CA HIS A 13 -1.79 -4.20 1.57
C HIS A 13 -2.83 -3.18 2.04
N ARG A 14 -3.99 -3.66 2.54
CA ARG A 14 -5.09 -2.79 2.97
C ARG A 14 -4.73 -1.97 4.20
N ALA A 15 -3.91 -2.47 5.12
CA ALA A 15 -3.43 -1.67 6.26
C ALA A 15 -2.66 -0.43 5.79
N ILE A 16 -1.76 -0.58 4.82
CA ILE A 16 -0.99 0.54 4.27
C ILE A 16 -1.88 1.46 3.42
N ILE A 17 -2.64 0.91 2.47
CA ILE A 17 -3.50 1.69 1.57
C ILE A 17 -4.51 2.53 2.37
N ASN A 18 -5.08 1.97 3.43
CA ASN A 18 -6.05 2.65 4.28
C ASN A 18 -5.39 3.58 5.32
N GLY A 19 -4.06 3.73 5.33
CA GLY A 19 -3.34 4.67 6.19
C GLY A 19 -3.29 4.28 7.67
N TYR A 20 -3.42 2.99 8.00
CA TYR A 20 -3.24 2.52 9.37
C TYR A 20 -1.83 2.84 9.87
N LYS A 21 -1.73 3.25 11.13
CA LYS A 21 -0.44 3.56 11.77
C LYS A 21 0.20 2.35 12.44
N LYS A 22 -0.55 1.29 12.61
CA LYS A 22 -0.11 0.04 13.21
C LYS A 22 -0.87 -1.15 12.64
N THR A 23 -0.24 -2.29 12.65
CA THR A 23 -0.80 -3.58 12.32
C THR A 23 -0.16 -4.65 13.20
N GLY A 24 -0.33 -5.92 12.91
CA GLY A 24 0.30 -6.98 13.70
C GLY A 24 -0.05 -8.36 13.20
N ILE A 25 0.27 -9.32 14.04
CA ILE A 25 -0.06 -10.75 13.88
C ILE A 25 -1.04 -11.15 14.97
N THR A 26 -2.02 -11.93 14.59
CA THR A 26 -2.95 -12.60 15.53
C THR A 26 -2.88 -14.11 15.31
N ILE A 27 -2.67 -14.85 16.39
CA ILE A 27 -2.83 -16.31 16.43
C ILE A 27 -4.24 -16.58 16.93
N MET A 28 -5.01 -17.37 16.19
CA MET A 28 -6.39 -17.68 16.48
C MET A 28 -6.68 -19.17 16.26
N TYR A 29 -7.76 -19.66 16.82
CA TYR A 29 -8.31 -20.96 16.46
C TYR A 29 -8.96 -20.91 15.07
N MET A 30 -8.83 -22.00 14.32
CA MET A 30 -9.59 -22.14 13.06
C MET A 30 -11.08 -22.25 13.37
N ALA A 31 -11.89 -21.53 12.59
CA ALA A 31 -13.34 -21.55 12.66
C ALA A 31 -13.94 -21.61 11.22
N PRO A 32 -15.24 -21.89 11.05
CA PRO A 32 -15.84 -22.04 9.72
C PRO A 32 -15.86 -20.74 8.89
N GLY A 33 -15.90 -19.58 9.53
CA GLY A 33 -15.92 -18.29 8.86
C GLY A 33 -14.53 -17.76 8.54
N MET A 34 -14.49 -16.60 7.89
CA MET A 34 -13.24 -15.97 7.47
C MET A 34 -12.59 -15.22 8.64
N ASP A 35 -11.47 -15.74 9.13
CA ASP A 35 -10.66 -15.14 10.20
C ASP A 35 -11.48 -14.78 11.46
N ASP A 36 -12.51 -15.56 11.79
CA ASP A 36 -13.49 -15.28 12.85
C ASP A 36 -13.29 -16.13 14.13
N GLY A 37 -12.26 -16.97 14.16
CA GLY A 37 -11.96 -17.81 15.32
C GLY A 37 -11.49 -17.01 16.54
N ASP A 38 -11.63 -17.64 17.73
CA ASP A 38 -11.21 -17.05 19.00
C ASP A 38 -9.71 -16.73 18.99
N ILE A 39 -9.36 -15.54 19.46
CA ILE A 39 -7.97 -15.08 19.55
C ILE A 39 -7.25 -15.79 20.71
N ILE A 40 -6.07 -16.30 20.42
CA ILE A 40 -5.14 -16.91 21.39
C ILE A 40 -4.14 -15.86 21.86
N SER A 41 -3.45 -15.22 20.92
CA SER A 41 -2.45 -14.17 21.20
C SER A 41 -2.34 -13.20 20.03
N SER A 42 -1.80 -12.02 20.29
CA SER A 42 -1.50 -11.05 19.24
C SER A 42 -0.27 -10.23 19.58
N ALA A 43 0.42 -9.75 18.55
CA ALA A 43 1.54 -8.83 18.66
C ALA A 43 1.40 -7.71 17.63
N GLU A 44 1.73 -6.49 18.04
CA GLU A 44 1.54 -5.26 17.30
C GLU A 44 2.88 -4.73 16.78
N ILE A 45 2.86 -4.07 15.63
CA ILE A 45 4.01 -3.34 15.08
C ILE A 45 3.54 -2.03 14.43
N ALA A 46 4.34 -0.98 14.52
CA ALA A 46 4.11 0.27 13.81
C ALA A 46 4.28 0.07 12.28
N ILE A 47 3.49 0.80 11.51
CA ILE A 47 3.69 0.96 10.07
C ILE A 47 4.40 2.29 9.88
N GLU A 48 5.67 2.23 9.51
CA GLU A 48 6.49 3.41 9.26
C GLU A 48 6.06 4.12 7.96
N ASP A 49 6.35 5.40 7.86
CA ASP A 49 5.91 6.20 6.71
C ASP A 49 6.54 5.72 5.39
N ASN A 50 7.73 5.10 5.44
CA ASN A 50 8.41 4.52 4.29
C ASN A 50 8.17 3.01 4.10
N ASP A 51 7.35 2.37 4.93
CA ASP A 51 7.05 0.95 4.74
C ASP A 51 6.26 0.73 3.45
N THR A 52 6.70 -0.27 2.70
CA THR A 52 5.96 -0.86 1.58
C THR A 52 5.25 -2.13 2.03
N ALA A 53 4.35 -2.68 1.20
CA ALA A 53 3.74 -3.98 1.48
C ALA A 53 4.80 -5.07 1.65
N SER A 54 5.88 -5.05 0.87
CA SER A 54 7.01 -6.00 1.01
C SER A 54 7.76 -5.84 2.32
N SER A 55 8.20 -4.61 2.66
CA SER A 55 8.97 -4.41 3.89
C SER A 55 8.15 -4.74 5.14
N LEU A 56 6.86 -4.39 5.12
CA LEU A 56 5.95 -4.70 6.21
C LEU A 56 5.70 -6.22 6.31
N HIS A 57 5.57 -6.92 5.17
CA HIS A 57 5.46 -8.38 5.15
C HIS A 57 6.66 -9.04 5.84
N ASP A 58 7.88 -8.60 5.53
CA ASP A 58 9.11 -9.16 6.12
C ASP A 58 9.16 -8.92 7.65
N LYS A 59 8.82 -7.70 8.09
CA LYS A 59 8.71 -7.37 9.52
C LYS A 59 7.66 -8.25 10.23
N LEU A 60 6.50 -8.44 9.60
CA LEU A 60 5.42 -9.26 10.15
C LEU A 60 5.78 -10.75 10.17
N SER A 61 6.55 -11.25 9.20
CA SER A 61 7.03 -12.62 9.18
C SER A 61 7.93 -12.93 10.38
N ILE A 62 8.84 -12.01 10.71
CA ILE A 62 9.70 -12.13 11.90
C ILE A 62 8.87 -12.07 13.18
N LEU A 63 7.96 -11.09 13.28
CA LEU A 63 7.07 -10.94 14.43
C LEU A 63 6.19 -12.16 14.65
N GLY A 64 5.61 -12.69 13.56
CA GLY A 64 4.73 -13.87 13.60
C GLY A 64 5.45 -15.14 14.03
N SER A 65 6.68 -15.35 13.53
CA SER A 65 7.51 -16.49 13.94
C SER A 65 7.81 -16.45 15.43
N LYS A 66 8.18 -15.29 15.97
CA LYS A 66 8.44 -15.12 17.39
C LYS A 66 7.19 -15.35 18.22
N LEU A 67 6.08 -14.72 17.86
CA LEU A 67 4.81 -14.85 18.56
C LEU A 67 4.32 -16.31 18.59
N LEU A 68 4.50 -17.04 17.48
CA LEU A 68 4.12 -18.45 17.38
C LEU A 68 4.92 -19.30 18.36
N ILE A 69 6.24 -19.14 18.42
CA ILE A 69 7.12 -19.89 19.33
C ILE A 69 6.74 -19.61 20.79
N GLU A 70 6.44 -18.37 21.13
CA GLU A 70 6.04 -17.96 22.47
C GLU A 70 4.64 -18.50 22.86
N THR A 71 3.74 -18.63 21.88
CA THR A 71 2.35 -19.05 22.13
C THR A 71 2.18 -20.58 22.16
N LEU A 72 2.99 -21.31 21.39
CA LEU A 72 2.82 -22.74 21.15
C LEU A 72 2.82 -23.60 22.42
N PRO A 73 3.70 -23.37 23.43
CA PRO A 73 3.68 -24.16 24.68
C PRO A 73 2.31 -24.12 25.36
N SER A 74 1.70 -22.95 25.49
CA SER A 74 0.39 -22.79 26.14
C SER A 74 -0.75 -23.48 25.36
N ILE A 75 -0.62 -23.59 24.04
CA ILE A 75 -1.59 -24.34 23.21
C ILE A 75 -1.43 -25.84 23.48
N ILE A 76 -0.19 -26.35 23.54
CA ILE A 76 0.10 -27.76 23.79
C ILE A 76 -0.38 -28.18 25.19
N ASP A 77 -0.14 -27.33 26.17
CA ASP A 77 -0.52 -27.60 27.58
C ASP A 77 -2.01 -27.32 27.88
N GLY A 78 -2.72 -26.72 26.88
CA GLY A 78 -4.15 -26.37 27.07
C GLY A 78 -4.38 -25.20 28.03
N THR A 79 -3.35 -24.39 28.32
CA THR A 79 -3.41 -23.24 29.25
C THR A 79 -3.59 -21.89 28.55
N ASN A 80 -3.61 -21.87 27.20
CA ASN A 80 -3.78 -20.65 26.46
C ASN A 80 -5.13 -19.98 26.66
N SER A 81 -5.16 -18.66 26.54
CA SER A 81 -6.40 -17.89 26.52
C SER A 81 -7.22 -18.19 25.26
N ARG A 82 -8.50 -17.92 25.35
CA ARG A 82 -9.44 -18.08 24.27
C ARG A 82 -10.44 -16.92 24.31
N THR A 83 -10.19 -15.90 23.50
CA THR A 83 -10.96 -14.65 23.53
C THR A 83 -11.80 -14.54 22.25
N PRO A 84 -13.15 -14.60 22.36
CA PRO A 84 -14.02 -14.34 21.22
C PRO A 84 -13.75 -12.96 20.62
N GLN A 85 -13.83 -12.85 19.29
CA GLN A 85 -13.68 -11.57 18.62
C GLN A 85 -14.93 -10.70 18.82
N ASP A 86 -14.73 -9.38 18.96
CA ASP A 86 -15.82 -8.41 19.00
C ASP A 86 -16.32 -8.11 17.58
N GLU A 87 -17.48 -8.64 17.23
CA GLU A 87 -18.09 -8.48 15.90
C GLU A 87 -18.39 -7.02 15.54
N SER A 88 -18.54 -6.13 16.53
CA SER A 88 -18.77 -4.70 16.28
C SER A 88 -17.53 -3.97 15.72
N LEU A 89 -16.35 -4.56 15.90
CA LEU A 89 -15.05 -4.00 15.45
C LEU A 89 -14.53 -4.63 14.16
N VAL A 90 -15.28 -5.56 13.58
CA VAL A 90 -14.86 -6.27 12.36
C VAL A 90 -14.75 -5.30 11.17
N THR A 91 -13.62 -5.40 10.48
CA THR A 91 -13.44 -4.81 9.15
C THR A 91 -12.81 -5.83 8.21
N TYR A 92 -12.98 -5.64 6.90
CA TYR A 92 -12.53 -6.60 5.91
C TYR A 92 -11.37 -6.07 5.07
N ALA A 93 -10.50 -6.99 4.68
CA ALA A 93 -9.38 -6.76 3.78
C ALA A 93 -9.49 -7.68 2.55
N PRO A 94 -10.38 -7.37 1.59
CA PRO A 94 -10.55 -8.19 0.40
C PRO A 94 -9.24 -8.21 -0.41
N ILE A 95 -9.06 -9.30 -1.17
CA ILE A 95 -7.92 -9.46 -2.08
C ILE A 95 -7.79 -8.22 -3.00
N ILE A 96 -6.56 -7.91 -3.39
CA ILE A 96 -6.30 -6.84 -4.37
C ILE A 96 -6.70 -7.35 -5.75
N LYS A 97 -7.61 -6.63 -6.41
CA LYS A 97 -8.07 -6.91 -7.76
C LYS A 97 -7.41 -5.97 -8.76
N PRO A 98 -7.40 -6.29 -10.07
CA PRO A 98 -6.80 -5.41 -11.09
C PRO A 98 -7.35 -3.97 -11.10
N GLU A 99 -8.62 -3.79 -10.78
CA GLU A 99 -9.25 -2.46 -10.64
C GLU A 99 -8.70 -1.66 -9.45
N ASP A 100 -8.26 -2.36 -8.39
CA ASP A 100 -7.64 -1.72 -7.23
C ASP A 100 -6.24 -1.16 -7.52
N GLU A 101 -5.59 -1.64 -8.59
CA GLU A 101 -4.23 -1.22 -8.93
C GLU A 101 -4.19 0.16 -9.60
N LYS A 102 -5.27 0.56 -10.27
CA LYS A 102 -5.32 1.85 -10.97
C LYS A 102 -5.33 3.01 -9.97
N ILE A 103 -4.48 4.01 -10.23
CA ILE A 103 -4.44 5.23 -9.42
C ILE A 103 -5.59 6.15 -9.82
N ASP A 104 -6.32 6.64 -8.82
CA ASP A 104 -7.29 7.72 -8.96
C ASP A 104 -6.65 9.02 -8.47
N PHE A 105 -6.21 9.85 -9.39
CA PHE A 105 -5.50 11.10 -9.07
C PHE A 105 -6.40 12.18 -8.44
N SER A 106 -7.72 11.99 -8.38
CA SER A 106 -8.63 12.88 -7.65
C SER A 106 -8.50 12.74 -6.12
N LYS A 107 -7.86 11.68 -5.66
CA LYS A 107 -7.61 11.41 -4.24
C LYS A 107 -6.52 12.32 -3.68
N THR A 108 -6.43 12.36 -2.35
CA THR A 108 -5.40 13.13 -1.64
C THR A 108 -3.99 12.59 -1.91
N LYS A 109 -2.98 13.44 -1.76
CA LYS A 109 -1.57 13.01 -1.88
C LYS A 109 -1.21 11.85 -0.95
N TYR A 110 -1.82 11.80 0.24
CA TYR A 110 -1.63 10.71 1.22
C TYR A 110 -2.22 9.39 0.75
N GLU A 111 -3.43 9.41 0.19
CA GLU A 111 -4.08 8.21 -0.34
C GLU A 111 -3.29 7.63 -1.52
N ILE A 112 -2.80 8.49 -2.42
CA ILE A 112 -1.99 8.07 -3.57
C ILE A 112 -0.64 7.52 -3.11
N TYR A 113 0.04 8.22 -2.20
CA TYR A 113 1.29 7.74 -1.61
C TYR A 113 1.11 6.36 -0.96
N ASN A 114 0.07 6.21 -0.12
CA ASN A 114 -0.25 4.95 0.53
C ASN A 114 -0.61 3.85 -0.47
N LYS A 115 -1.33 4.17 -1.54
CA LYS A 115 -1.65 3.22 -2.60
C LYS A 115 -0.40 2.71 -3.30
N VAL A 116 0.51 3.60 -3.70
CA VAL A 116 1.76 3.24 -4.36
C VAL A 116 2.60 2.32 -3.46
N ARG A 117 2.87 2.71 -2.22
CA ARG A 117 3.68 1.91 -1.30
C ARG A 117 2.97 0.64 -0.81
N GLY A 118 1.64 0.68 -0.67
CA GLY A 118 0.82 -0.46 -0.27
C GLY A 118 0.68 -1.54 -1.35
N LEU A 119 1.00 -1.22 -2.61
CA LEU A 119 1.04 -2.17 -3.73
C LEU A 119 2.48 -2.50 -4.19
N ASN A 120 3.51 -1.99 -3.52
CA ASN A 120 4.91 -2.29 -3.81
C ASN A 120 5.39 -3.45 -2.90
N SER A 121 6.01 -4.51 -3.39
CA SER A 121 6.56 -4.74 -4.74
C SER A 121 5.59 -5.49 -5.67
N TRP A 122 4.41 -5.80 -5.22
CA TRP A 122 3.40 -6.52 -6.00
C TRP A 122 1.99 -6.10 -5.52
N PRO A 123 1.01 -5.95 -6.43
CA PRO A 123 1.10 -6.05 -7.89
C PRO A 123 1.65 -4.79 -8.58
N GLY A 124 1.77 -3.67 -7.89
CA GLY A 124 2.21 -2.37 -8.38
C GLY A 124 1.04 -1.49 -8.84
N ALA A 125 0.94 -0.28 -8.26
CA ALA A 125 -0.01 0.73 -8.70
C ALA A 125 0.31 1.19 -10.14
N TYR A 126 -0.71 1.57 -10.92
CA TYR A 126 -0.50 2.05 -12.29
C TYR A 126 -1.38 3.23 -12.66
N ALA A 127 -0.95 3.93 -13.69
CA ALA A 127 -1.69 4.94 -14.43
C ALA A 127 -1.58 4.69 -15.95
N ILE A 128 -2.35 5.44 -16.72
CA ILE A 128 -2.30 5.43 -18.18
C ILE A 128 -1.76 6.76 -18.67
N LEU A 129 -0.73 6.74 -19.51
CA LEU A 129 -0.22 7.89 -20.26
C LEU A 129 -0.31 7.61 -21.76
N ASN A 130 -1.07 8.41 -22.49
CA ASN A 130 -1.24 8.27 -23.94
C ASN A 130 -1.64 6.85 -24.37
N GLY A 131 -2.59 6.25 -23.62
CA GLY A 131 -3.10 4.90 -23.88
C GLY A 131 -2.16 3.76 -23.45
N LYS A 132 -1.01 4.05 -22.87
CA LYS A 132 -0.04 3.04 -22.39
C LYS A 132 -0.03 2.96 -20.87
N ARG A 133 -0.02 1.73 -20.34
CA ARG A 133 0.08 1.50 -18.91
C ARG A 133 1.48 1.80 -18.39
N ILE A 134 1.54 2.56 -17.30
CA ILE A 134 2.77 2.87 -16.56
C ILE A 134 2.57 2.45 -15.11
N LYS A 135 3.33 1.48 -14.63
CA LYS A 135 3.39 1.17 -13.20
C LYS A 135 4.20 2.23 -12.46
N ILE A 136 3.71 2.63 -11.31
CA ILE A 136 4.35 3.58 -10.40
C ILE A 136 4.79 2.81 -9.18
N TRP A 137 6.10 2.75 -8.96
CA TRP A 137 6.71 1.96 -7.89
C TRP A 137 7.07 2.80 -6.67
N GLU A 138 7.50 4.06 -6.91
CA GLU A 138 7.90 4.96 -5.84
C GLU A 138 7.45 6.38 -6.16
N CYS A 139 7.03 7.09 -5.12
CA CYS A 139 6.74 8.51 -5.18
C CYS A 139 6.97 9.13 -3.80
N TYR A 140 7.02 10.44 -3.73
CA TYR A 140 6.94 11.19 -2.49
C TYR A 140 5.95 12.36 -2.62
N MET A 141 5.52 12.90 -1.49
CA MET A 141 4.61 14.04 -1.42
C MET A 141 5.38 15.36 -1.36
N THR A 142 4.84 16.41 -1.97
CA THR A 142 5.33 17.78 -1.81
C THR A 142 4.30 18.65 -1.08
N ASP A 143 4.69 19.88 -0.74
CA ASP A 143 3.80 20.88 -0.18
C ASP A 143 3.22 21.82 -1.27
N ASN A 144 3.51 21.55 -2.55
CA ASN A 144 2.94 22.30 -3.65
C ASN A 144 1.43 22.04 -3.75
N TYR A 145 0.71 23.10 -4.10
CA TYR A 145 -0.72 23.08 -4.33
C TYR A 145 -1.07 23.81 -5.62
N TYR A 146 -1.98 23.26 -6.40
CA TYR A 146 -2.39 23.80 -7.70
C TYR A 146 -3.92 23.86 -7.79
N THR A 147 -4.46 25.03 -8.06
CA THR A 147 -5.91 25.25 -8.26
C THR A 147 -6.31 25.19 -9.75
N GLU A 148 -5.37 25.55 -10.63
CA GLU A 148 -5.62 25.70 -12.07
C GLU A 148 -5.38 24.42 -12.88
N LEU A 149 -4.74 23.41 -12.25
CA LEU A 149 -4.39 22.15 -12.92
C LEU A 149 -5.43 21.08 -12.64
N VAL A 150 -5.61 20.18 -13.60
CA VAL A 150 -6.49 19.02 -13.42
C VAL A 150 -5.76 17.84 -12.74
N ASP A 151 -6.51 16.97 -12.09
CA ASP A 151 -5.96 15.78 -11.44
C ASP A 151 -5.29 14.87 -12.46
N GLY A 152 -4.09 14.35 -12.10
CA GLY A 152 -3.24 13.57 -12.98
C GLY A 152 -2.35 14.40 -13.92
N GLN A 153 -2.49 15.71 -13.97
CA GLN A 153 -1.67 16.56 -14.85
C GLN A 153 -0.22 16.61 -14.37
N ILE A 154 0.72 16.38 -15.28
CA ILE A 154 2.16 16.51 -15.02
C ILE A 154 2.49 17.98 -14.87
N THR A 155 3.00 18.36 -13.69
CA THR A 155 3.25 19.74 -13.28
C THR A 155 4.59 20.25 -13.76
N LYS A 156 5.64 19.49 -13.41
CA LYS A 156 7.05 19.81 -13.79
C LYS A 156 7.94 18.58 -13.63
N ILE A 157 9.14 18.68 -14.18
CA ILE A 157 10.18 17.67 -14.00
C ILE A 157 11.14 18.13 -12.91
N TYR A 158 11.20 17.34 -11.85
CA TYR A 158 12.13 17.52 -10.74
C TYR A 158 13.49 16.90 -11.06
N LYS A 159 14.50 17.20 -10.23
CA LYS A 159 15.85 16.61 -10.35
C LYS A 159 15.89 15.08 -10.20
N ASP A 160 14.87 14.51 -9.61
CA ASP A 160 14.75 13.09 -9.26
C ASP A 160 13.43 12.43 -9.72
N GLY A 161 12.50 13.20 -10.32
CA GLY A 161 11.22 12.64 -10.69
C GLY A 161 10.29 13.54 -11.50
N ILE A 162 9.07 13.09 -11.62
CA ILE A 162 7.98 13.73 -12.39
C ILE A 162 6.89 14.15 -11.40
N GLY A 163 6.65 15.46 -11.28
CA GLY A 163 5.56 16.01 -10.48
C GLY A 163 4.21 15.79 -11.14
N VAL A 164 3.23 15.36 -10.36
CA VAL A 164 1.85 15.10 -10.80
C VAL A 164 0.89 15.74 -9.83
N LYS A 165 -0.02 16.56 -10.33
CA LYS A 165 -1.11 17.17 -9.58
C LYS A 165 -2.09 16.09 -9.13
N VAL A 166 -2.48 16.14 -7.88
CA VAL A 166 -3.47 15.25 -7.27
C VAL A 166 -4.48 16.08 -6.47
N GLY A 167 -5.61 15.49 -6.11
CA GLY A 167 -6.74 16.20 -5.49
C GLY A 167 -6.38 17.22 -4.41
N SER A 168 -5.40 16.92 -3.53
CA SER A 168 -4.99 17.81 -2.43
C SER A 168 -3.59 18.39 -2.57
N GLY A 169 -2.97 18.34 -3.75
CA GLY A 169 -1.60 18.85 -3.91
C GLY A 169 -0.81 18.18 -5.02
N GLU A 170 0.36 17.67 -4.70
CA GLU A 170 1.28 17.07 -5.67
C GLU A 170 1.99 15.84 -5.08
N VAL A 171 2.19 14.85 -5.94
CA VAL A 171 3.16 13.76 -5.70
C VAL A 171 4.24 13.80 -6.76
N VAL A 172 5.46 13.39 -6.41
CA VAL A 172 6.58 13.25 -7.35
C VAL A 172 6.88 11.77 -7.53
N ILE A 173 6.68 11.28 -8.75
CA ILE A 173 6.99 9.90 -9.13
C ILE A 173 8.51 9.80 -9.35
N THR A 174 9.18 8.87 -8.66
CA THR A 174 10.65 8.69 -8.74
C THR A 174 11.04 7.41 -9.45
N LEU A 175 10.24 6.34 -9.34
CA LEU A 175 10.48 5.06 -9.98
C LEU A 175 9.21 4.59 -10.70
N LEU A 176 9.35 4.27 -11.98
CA LEU A 176 8.25 3.82 -12.82
C LEU A 176 8.64 2.64 -13.73
N GLN A 177 7.65 2.05 -14.38
CA GLN A 177 7.87 0.97 -15.33
C GLN A 177 6.84 1.04 -16.46
N MET A 178 7.30 1.22 -17.67
CA MET A 178 6.49 1.08 -18.87
C MET A 178 6.14 -0.38 -19.11
N GLU A 179 4.99 -0.64 -19.70
CA GLU A 179 4.59 -1.98 -20.11
C GLU A 179 5.65 -2.65 -20.98
N GLY A 180 6.03 -3.89 -20.63
CA GLY A 180 7.07 -4.65 -21.35
C GLY A 180 8.51 -4.14 -21.17
N LYS A 181 8.77 -3.21 -20.25
CA LYS A 181 10.10 -2.67 -19.94
C LYS A 181 10.51 -2.96 -18.50
N ASN A 182 11.79 -2.75 -18.20
CA ASN A 182 12.29 -2.79 -16.83
C ASN A 182 11.89 -1.52 -16.06
N LYS A 183 11.93 -1.62 -14.71
CA LYS A 183 11.84 -0.45 -13.83
C LYS A 183 12.94 0.54 -14.18
N MET A 184 12.62 1.84 -14.19
CA MET A 184 13.56 2.92 -14.46
C MET A 184 13.25 4.15 -13.60
N LYS A 185 14.25 4.99 -13.38
CA LYS A 185 14.04 6.29 -12.73
C LYS A 185 13.10 7.13 -13.59
N ALA A 186 12.17 7.82 -12.95
CA ALA A 186 11.21 8.67 -13.66
C ALA A 186 11.92 9.81 -14.40
N LEU A 187 13.05 10.31 -13.89
CA LEU A 187 13.86 11.30 -14.59
C LEU A 187 14.45 10.77 -15.91
N ASP A 188 14.92 9.51 -15.93
CA ASP A 188 15.45 8.89 -17.16
C ASP A 188 14.35 8.73 -18.22
N PHE A 189 13.16 8.32 -17.77
CA PHE A 189 11.98 8.30 -18.62
C PHE A 189 11.66 9.69 -19.19
N ALA A 190 11.64 10.73 -18.34
CA ALA A 190 11.38 12.10 -18.77
C ALA A 190 12.42 12.63 -19.78
N ASN A 191 13.69 12.29 -19.57
CA ASN A 191 14.77 12.67 -20.51
C ASN A 191 14.59 11.99 -21.88
N GLY A 192 14.22 10.70 -21.89
CA GLY A 192 13.99 9.96 -23.15
C GLY A 192 12.70 10.33 -23.87
N TYR A 193 11.68 10.75 -23.15
CA TYR A 193 10.40 11.20 -23.72
C TYR A 193 10.46 12.66 -24.25
N GLY A 194 11.35 13.46 -23.67
CA GLY A 194 11.42 14.91 -23.85
C GLY A 194 10.62 15.64 -22.77
N LYS A 195 11.34 16.34 -21.88
CA LYS A 195 10.75 16.97 -20.68
C LYS A 195 9.59 17.91 -21.03
N ASP A 196 9.78 18.75 -22.02
CA ASP A 196 8.77 19.72 -22.44
C ASP A 196 7.53 19.06 -23.04
N ASN A 197 7.67 17.86 -23.61
CA ASN A 197 6.56 17.09 -24.15
C ASN A 197 5.72 16.40 -23.06
N LEU A 198 6.28 16.23 -21.87
CA LEU A 198 5.57 15.59 -20.74
C LEU A 198 4.78 16.58 -19.91
N ILE A 199 5.31 17.80 -19.71
CA ILE A 199 4.65 18.81 -18.88
C ILE A 199 3.28 19.15 -19.48
N GLY A 200 2.26 19.14 -18.63
CA GLY A 200 0.87 19.38 -19.04
C GLY A 200 0.11 18.14 -19.52
N GLN A 201 0.79 17.01 -19.82
CA GLN A 201 0.09 15.75 -20.10
C GLN A 201 -0.61 15.21 -18.87
N ILE A 202 -1.62 14.37 -19.06
CA ILE A 202 -2.46 13.84 -18.01
C ILE A 202 -2.27 12.32 -17.89
N LEU A 203 -1.94 11.89 -16.69
CA LEU A 203 -2.04 10.52 -16.26
C LEU A 203 -3.48 10.21 -15.82
N SER A 204 -4.06 9.10 -16.27
CA SER A 204 -5.44 8.71 -15.96
C SER A 204 -5.53 7.29 -15.41
#